data_2b71bc48afae741eebc6cc619ff49e04
#
_entry.id   2b71bc48afae741eebc6cc619ff49e04
#
_cell.length_a   1.000
_cell.length_b   1.000
_cell.length_c   1.000
_cell.angle_alpha   90.00
_cell.angle_beta   90.00
_cell.angle_gamma   90.00
#
_symmetry.space_group_name_H-M   'P 1'
#
loop_
_entity.id
_entity.type
_entity.pdbx_description
1 polymer ?
#
loop_
_entity_poly.entity_id
_entity_poly.type
_entity_poly.pdbx_seq_one_letter_code
_entity_poly.pdbx_strand_id
1 'polypeptide(L)'
;ELAKITAEVTHNHPEGIKGAQATAVAIFMARQGMSKDEIRNVIEQRYGYNLHRTCDEIRPTYKFDESCQGTVPEAIIAFLESTDFESAIRLAVSLGGDSDTLACITGGIAEAFYNYIPEWIKEEAMKRLPDHFKKLLEEFWNSVGYKKEMRDGDRASNNEQAFITWQLDKFYEEMAKEEGATTFKPKTKVMHLLDYTVAGTTFCKELDKEDEDFIKDGMTLLMKREDN
;
A
#
# COMPACT_ATOMS: atom_id res chain seq x y z
N GLU A 1 -3.05 -0.90 -11.71
CA GLU A 1 -2.66 -0.61 -13.09
C GLU A 1 -1.33 0.17 -13.16
N LEU A 2 -1.17 1.31 -12.44
CA LEU A 2 0.06 2.10 -12.48
C LEU A 2 1.32 1.30 -12.16
N ALA A 3 1.30 0.46 -11.11
CA ALA A 3 2.42 -0.39 -10.76
C ALA A 3 2.81 -1.37 -11.88
N LYS A 4 1.82 -1.90 -12.61
CA LYS A 4 2.05 -2.73 -13.79
C LYS A 4 2.75 -1.94 -14.89
N ILE A 5 2.19 -0.80 -15.31
CA ILE A 5 2.74 0.06 -16.36
C ILE A 5 4.19 0.45 -16.04
N THR A 6 4.47 0.80 -14.78
CA THR A 6 5.81 1.17 -14.33
C THR A 6 6.78 -0.02 -14.40
N ALA A 7 6.35 -1.21 -13.97
CA ALA A 7 7.18 -2.40 -13.99
C ALA A 7 7.47 -2.92 -15.40
N GLU A 8 6.49 -2.85 -16.31
CA GLU A 8 6.61 -3.36 -17.69
C GLU A 8 7.74 -2.71 -18.48
N VAL A 9 8.17 -1.50 -18.12
CA VAL A 9 9.25 -0.78 -18.82
C VAL A 9 10.58 -1.52 -18.71
N THR A 10 10.87 -2.14 -17.56
CA THR A 10 12.16 -2.78 -17.27
C THR A 10 12.03 -4.25 -16.89
N HIS A 11 10.90 -4.66 -16.32
CA HIS A 11 10.68 -6.00 -15.77
C HIS A 11 9.35 -6.59 -16.27
N ASN A 12 9.20 -6.68 -17.60
CA ASN A 12 8.00 -7.20 -18.26
C ASN A 12 7.93 -8.73 -18.20
N HIS A 13 7.96 -9.28 -17.01
CA HIS A 13 7.72 -10.69 -16.72
C HIS A 13 6.51 -10.81 -15.79
N PRO A 14 5.62 -11.80 -15.95
CA PRO A 14 4.44 -11.94 -15.09
C PRO A 14 4.72 -11.87 -13.60
N GLU A 15 5.77 -12.55 -13.12
CA GLU A 15 6.15 -12.51 -11.70
C GLU A 15 6.74 -11.15 -11.29
N GLY A 16 7.44 -10.43 -12.18
CA GLY A 16 7.92 -9.07 -11.92
C GLY A 16 6.78 -8.07 -11.76
N ILE A 17 5.83 -8.12 -12.69
CA ILE A 17 4.61 -7.30 -12.64
C ILE A 17 3.80 -7.62 -11.38
N LYS A 18 3.60 -8.89 -11.08
CA LYS A 18 2.91 -9.39 -9.90
C LYS A 18 3.55 -8.86 -8.60
N GLY A 19 4.88 -8.95 -8.48
CA GLY A 19 5.61 -8.45 -7.31
C GLY A 19 5.45 -6.95 -7.12
N ALA A 20 5.58 -6.15 -8.20
CA ALA A 20 5.37 -4.70 -8.17
C ALA A 20 3.93 -4.34 -7.75
N GLN A 21 2.95 -5.03 -8.29
CA GLN A 21 1.54 -4.82 -7.95
C GLN A 21 1.24 -5.20 -6.50
N ALA A 22 1.73 -6.36 -6.02
CA ALA A 22 1.52 -6.82 -4.66
C ALA A 22 2.11 -5.83 -3.63
N THR A 23 3.33 -5.35 -3.86
CA THR A 23 3.98 -4.34 -3.02
C THR A 23 3.19 -3.03 -3.01
N ALA A 24 2.80 -2.53 -4.18
CA ALA A 24 2.03 -1.29 -4.28
C ALA A 24 0.65 -1.39 -3.60
N VAL A 25 -0.01 -2.54 -3.73
CA VAL A 25 -1.31 -2.78 -3.07
C VAL A 25 -1.14 -2.87 -1.56
N ALA A 26 -0.11 -3.55 -1.05
CA ALA A 26 0.16 -3.61 0.38
C ALA A 26 0.41 -2.22 0.98
N ILE A 27 1.23 -1.38 0.32
CA ILE A 27 1.47 0.01 0.73
C ILE A 27 0.17 0.82 0.69
N PHE A 28 -0.61 0.70 -0.38
CA PHE A 28 -1.87 1.41 -0.53
C PHE A 28 -2.85 1.05 0.59
N MET A 29 -3.07 -0.24 0.85
CA MET A 29 -3.96 -0.71 1.92
C MET A 29 -3.49 -0.26 3.31
N ALA A 30 -2.17 -0.30 3.57
CA ALA A 30 -1.57 0.18 4.80
C ALA A 30 -1.87 1.68 5.02
N ARG A 31 -1.72 2.51 4.00
CA ARG A 31 -2.07 3.94 4.03
C ARG A 31 -3.56 4.19 4.28
N GLN A 32 -4.42 3.25 3.92
CA GLN A 32 -5.86 3.30 4.17
C GLN A 32 -6.24 2.89 5.59
N GLY A 33 -5.27 2.51 6.42
CA GLY A 33 -5.52 2.03 7.77
C GLY A 33 -6.12 0.63 7.83
N MET A 34 -5.96 -0.16 6.76
CA MET A 34 -6.36 -1.56 6.76
C MET A 34 -5.52 -2.35 7.75
N SER A 35 -6.13 -3.33 8.40
CA SER A 35 -5.44 -4.23 9.31
C SER A 35 -4.47 -5.16 8.56
N LYS A 36 -3.48 -5.70 9.27
CA LYS A 36 -2.55 -6.68 8.71
C LYS A 36 -3.23 -7.92 8.17
N ASP A 37 -4.32 -8.38 8.79
CA ASP A 37 -5.07 -9.54 8.33
C ASP A 37 -5.83 -9.24 7.03
N GLU A 38 -6.36 -8.03 6.87
CA GLU A 38 -6.99 -7.60 5.62
C GLU A 38 -5.95 -7.50 4.50
N ILE A 39 -4.79 -6.91 4.77
CA ILE A 39 -3.68 -6.84 3.80
C ILE A 39 -3.24 -8.25 3.40
N ARG A 40 -3.03 -9.15 4.37
CA ARG A 40 -2.66 -10.55 4.11
C ARG A 40 -3.68 -11.22 3.18
N ASN A 41 -4.95 -11.17 3.55
CA ASN A 41 -6.02 -11.83 2.81
C ASN A 41 -6.11 -11.37 1.36
N VAL A 42 -6.03 -10.05 1.11
CA VAL A 42 -6.07 -9.50 -0.25
C VAL A 42 -4.85 -9.92 -1.06
N ILE A 43 -3.66 -9.85 -0.47
CA ILE A 43 -2.43 -10.23 -1.19
C ILE A 43 -2.42 -11.72 -1.51
N GLU A 44 -2.87 -12.59 -0.60
CA GLU A 44 -2.96 -14.03 -0.85
C GLU A 44 -3.98 -14.35 -1.94
N GLN A 45 -5.18 -13.79 -1.84
CA GLN A 45 -6.25 -14.03 -2.80
C GLN A 45 -5.87 -13.55 -4.20
N ARG A 46 -5.34 -12.33 -4.31
CA ARG A 46 -5.08 -11.71 -5.61
C ARG A 46 -3.79 -12.18 -6.26
N TYR A 47 -2.77 -12.42 -5.48
CA TYR A 47 -1.44 -12.72 -6.00
C TYR A 47 -0.98 -14.15 -5.73
N GLY A 48 -1.74 -14.94 -4.97
CA GLY A 48 -1.43 -16.34 -4.70
C GLY A 48 -0.15 -16.55 -3.88
N TYR A 49 0.28 -15.55 -3.11
CA TYR A 49 1.40 -15.70 -2.19
C TYR A 49 0.95 -16.44 -0.93
N ASN A 50 1.80 -17.32 -0.40
CA ASN A 50 1.57 -17.95 0.90
C ASN A 50 2.20 -17.08 2.00
N LEU A 51 1.38 -16.32 2.72
CA LEU A 51 1.79 -15.40 3.77
C LEU A 51 1.53 -15.93 5.20
N HIS A 52 1.18 -17.22 5.35
CA HIS A 52 0.97 -17.84 6.65
C HIS A 52 2.24 -18.41 7.30
N ARG A 53 3.36 -18.38 6.59
CA ARG A 53 4.67 -18.74 7.15
C ARG A 53 5.16 -17.65 8.10
N THR A 54 6.05 -18.01 9.00
CA THR A 54 6.71 -17.09 9.92
C THR A 54 8.15 -16.80 9.49
N CYS A 55 8.70 -15.67 9.95
CA CYS A 55 10.11 -15.36 9.74
C CYS A 55 11.04 -16.43 10.33
N ASP A 56 10.63 -17.06 11.45
CA ASP A 56 11.40 -18.15 12.07
C ASP A 56 11.41 -19.42 11.22
N GLU A 57 10.32 -19.74 10.53
CA GLU A 57 10.24 -20.85 9.59
C GLU A 57 11.03 -20.59 8.30
N ILE A 58 11.09 -19.34 7.86
CA ILE A 58 11.76 -18.93 6.62
C ILE A 58 13.29 -18.89 6.83
N ARG A 59 13.75 -18.27 7.89
CA ARG A 59 15.16 -17.93 8.17
C ARG A 59 16.14 -19.09 8.01
N PRO A 60 15.87 -20.32 8.45
CA PRO A 60 16.83 -21.42 8.33
C PRO A 60 17.13 -21.86 6.89
N THR A 61 16.22 -21.61 5.97
CA THR A 61 16.28 -22.09 4.59
C THR A 61 16.40 -21.00 3.54
N TYR A 62 16.10 -19.75 3.90
CA TYR A 62 16.16 -18.63 2.99
C TYR A 62 17.60 -18.33 2.56
N LYS A 63 17.77 -18.10 1.27
CA LYS A 63 19.06 -17.78 0.64
C LYS A 63 18.88 -16.55 -0.24
N PHE A 64 19.98 -16.06 -0.77
CA PHE A 64 19.97 -14.98 -1.75
C PHE A 64 19.08 -15.36 -2.94
N ASP A 65 18.03 -14.59 -3.17
CA ASP A 65 17.07 -14.76 -4.25
C ASP A 65 16.70 -13.39 -4.83
N GLU A 66 17.01 -13.17 -6.10
CA GLU A 66 16.71 -11.93 -6.82
C GLU A 66 15.30 -11.94 -7.45
N SER A 67 14.59 -13.07 -7.36
CA SER A 67 13.27 -13.19 -7.98
C SER A 67 12.18 -12.52 -7.15
N CYS A 68 11.21 -11.92 -7.83
CA CYS A 68 10.05 -11.31 -7.15
C CYS A 68 9.27 -12.34 -6.32
N GLN A 69 9.10 -13.56 -6.82
CA GLN A 69 8.36 -14.62 -6.13
C GLN A 69 9.08 -15.17 -4.90
N GLY A 70 10.39 -15.02 -4.82
CA GLY A 70 11.17 -15.42 -3.64
C GLY A 70 11.40 -14.29 -2.64
N THR A 71 11.26 -13.04 -3.05
CA THR A 71 11.58 -11.87 -2.21
C THR A 71 10.34 -11.16 -1.69
N VAL A 72 9.35 -10.88 -2.54
CA VAL A 72 8.18 -10.08 -2.17
C VAL A 72 7.33 -10.71 -1.06
N PRO A 73 6.96 -12.00 -1.11
CA PRO A 73 6.19 -12.60 -0.03
C PRO A 73 6.94 -12.61 1.29
N GLU A 74 8.26 -12.85 1.31
CA GLU A 74 9.09 -12.85 2.51
C GLU A 74 9.16 -11.45 3.15
N ALA A 75 9.28 -10.41 2.33
CA ALA A 75 9.26 -9.03 2.79
C ALA A 75 7.89 -8.65 3.39
N ILE A 76 6.79 -9.10 2.78
CA ILE A 76 5.44 -8.87 3.31
C ILE A 76 5.25 -9.63 4.63
N ILE A 77 5.73 -10.87 4.76
CA ILE A 77 5.68 -11.64 6.00
C ILE A 77 6.42 -10.91 7.14
N ALA A 78 7.62 -10.38 6.87
CA ALA A 78 8.36 -9.60 7.85
C ALA A 78 7.58 -8.38 8.34
N PHE A 79 6.87 -7.68 7.44
CA PHE A 79 5.95 -6.61 7.84
C PHE A 79 4.77 -7.15 8.67
N LEU A 80 4.13 -8.23 8.26
CA LEU A 80 2.96 -8.78 8.95
C LEU A 80 3.26 -9.21 10.39
N GLU A 81 4.46 -9.74 10.67
CA GLU A 81 4.89 -10.11 12.02
C GLU A 81 5.36 -8.94 12.88
N SER A 82 5.72 -7.82 12.28
CA SER A 82 6.30 -6.69 13.01
C SER A 82 5.31 -6.04 13.99
N THR A 83 5.83 -5.35 14.98
CA THR A 83 5.04 -4.56 15.96
C THR A 83 5.21 -3.06 15.78
N ASP A 84 6.27 -2.64 15.10
CA ASP A 84 6.62 -1.26 14.79
C ASP A 84 7.55 -1.23 13.57
N PHE A 85 7.93 -0.02 13.12
CA PHE A 85 8.81 0.16 11.96
C PHE A 85 10.18 -0.49 12.17
N GLU A 86 10.79 -0.31 13.35
CA GLU A 86 12.12 -0.88 13.63
C GLU A 86 12.09 -2.40 13.61
N SER A 87 11.08 -3.01 14.24
CA SER A 87 10.92 -4.46 14.24
C SER A 87 10.70 -5.01 12.84
N ALA A 88 9.96 -4.30 11.98
CA ALA A 88 9.76 -4.68 10.58
C ALA A 88 11.10 -4.77 9.83
N ILE A 89 11.93 -3.74 9.93
CA ILE A 89 13.26 -3.72 9.31
C ILE A 89 14.16 -4.82 9.88
N ARG A 90 14.16 -5.01 11.21
CA ARG A 90 14.97 -6.05 11.86
C ARG A 90 14.54 -7.45 11.44
N LEU A 91 13.25 -7.72 11.33
CA LEU A 91 12.73 -9.00 10.84
C LEU A 91 13.17 -9.24 9.39
N ALA A 92 12.99 -8.28 8.49
CA ALA A 92 13.42 -8.40 7.11
C ALA A 92 14.93 -8.69 6.98
N VAL A 93 15.76 -7.90 7.65
CA VAL A 93 17.22 -8.10 7.64
C VAL A 93 17.62 -9.46 8.24
N SER A 94 16.90 -9.94 9.27
CA SER A 94 17.19 -11.20 9.93
C SER A 94 16.98 -12.44 9.05
N LEU A 95 16.22 -12.32 7.97
CA LEU A 95 16.04 -13.41 7.01
C LEU A 95 17.34 -13.69 6.23
N GLY A 96 18.20 -12.69 6.10
CA GLY A 96 19.42 -12.82 5.31
C GLY A 96 19.16 -12.69 3.80
N GLY A 97 19.99 -13.35 3.00
CA GLY A 97 19.86 -13.29 1.54
C GLY A 97 20.02 -11.86 1.00
N ASP A 98 19.10 -11.44 0.12
CA ASP A 98 19.02 -10.08 -0.43
C ASP A 98 18.31 -9.16 0.58
N SER A 99 18.95 -8.97 1.72
CA SER A 99 18.35 -8.31 2.90
C SER A 99 18.07 -6.83 2.74
N ASP A 100 18.76 -6.13 1.86
CA ASP A 100 18.51 -4.73 1.54
C ASP A 100 17.24 -4.57 0.69
N THR A 101 17.02 -5.44 -0.29
CA THR A 101 15.76 -5.48 -1.05
C THR A 101 14.57 -5.87 -0.15
N LEU A 102 14.73 -6.91 0.69
CA LEU A 102 13.71 -7.27 1.68
C LEU A 102 13.36 -6.08 2.59
N ALA A 103 14.38 -5.41 3.14
CA ALA A 103 14.18 -4.27 4.02
C ALA A 103 13.55 -3.07 3.30
N CYS A 104 13.88 -2.85 2.03
CA CYS A 104 13.29 -1.79 1.22
C CYS A 104 11.77 -2.00 1.03
N ILE A 105 11.36 -3.20 0.62
CA ILE A 105 9.95 -3.55 0.42
C ILE A 105 9.19 -3.50 1.77
N THR A 106 9.72 -4.17 2.78
CA THR A 106 9.15 -4.20 4.13
C THR A 106 9.00 -2.80 4.72
N GLY A 107 10.05 -1.98 4.58
CA GLY A 107 10.09 -0.61 5.11
C GLY A 107 9.05 0.29 4.46
N GLY A 108 8.86 0.20 3.15
CA GLY A 108 7.82 0.96 2.46
C GLY A 108 6.41 0.64 2.94
N ILE A 109 6.12 -0.64 3.20
CA ILE A 109 4.82 -1.07 3.74
C ILE A 109 4.69 -0.65 5.22
N ALA A 110 5.75 -0.85 6.01
CA ALA A 110 5.77 -0.52 7.44
C ALA A 110 5.64 0.99 7.69
N GLU A 111 6.32 1.84 6.90
CA GLU A 111 6.15 3.29 6.99
C GLU A 111 4.70 3.70 6.72
N ALA A 112 4.10 3.14 5.67
CA ALA A 112 2.72 3.40 5.32
C ALA A 112 1.73 2.97 6.41
N PHE A 113 2.01 1.85 7.07
CA PHE A 113 1.15 1.26 8.10
C PHE A 113 1.27 1.95 9.46
N TYR A 114 2.51 2.12 9.94
CA TYR A 114 2.77 2.71 11.26
C TYR A 114 2.76 4.24 11.24
N ASN A 115 2.88 4.84 10.06
CA ASN A 115 2.96 6.28 9.85
C ASN A 115 4.05 6.95 10.71
N TYR A 116 5.09 6.21 11.04
CA TYR A 116 6.19 6.64 11.90
C TYR A 116 7.48 5.88 11.59
N ILE A 117 8.56 6.62 11.42
CA ILE A 117 9.93 6.07 11.40
C ILE A 117 10.68 6.71 12.57
N PRO A 118 11.31 5.93 13.47
CA PRO A 118 12.11 6.47 14.56
C PRO A 118 13.13 7.49 14.06
N GLU A 119 13.24 8.65 14.74
CA GLU A 119 14.08 9.76 14.25
C GLU A 119 15.54 9.35 14.11
N TRP A 120 16.05 8.56 15.05
CA TRP A 120 17.42 8.07 14.97
C TRP A 120 17.70 7.22 13.71
N ILE A 121 16.70 6.46 13.21
CA ILE A 121 16.83 5.68 11.97
C ILE A 121 16.93 6.63 10.78
N LYS A 122 16.10 7.66 10.73
CA LYS A 122 16.15 8.68 9.68
C LYS A 122 17.48 9.42 9.67
N GLU A 123 17.94 9.86 10.83
CA GLU A 123 19.21 10.57 10.96
C GLU A 123 20.37 9.70 10.49
N GLU A 124 20.42 8.43 10.89
CA GLU A 124 21.47 7.51 10.49
C GLU A 124 21.40 7.15 9.00
N ALA A 125 20.22 7.02 8.43
CA ALA A 125 20.04 6.83 6.99
C ALA A 125 20.52 8.07 6.21
N MET A 126 20.10 9.26 6.63
CA MET A 126 20.50 10.52 5.98
C MET A 126 22.02 10.77 6.05
N LYS A 127 22.69 10.38 7.14
CA LYS A 127 24.16 10.47 7.23
C LYS A 127 24.88 9.63 6.17
N ARG A 128 24.29 8.52 5.76
CA ARG A 128 24.86 7.56 4.79
C ARG A 128 24.52 7.89 3.34
N LEU A 129 23.52 8.75 3.11
CA LEU A 129 23.15 9.16 1.77
C LEU A 129 24.14 10.19 1.20
N PRO A 130 24.59 10.05 -0.04
CA PRO A 130 25.29 11.10 -0.78
C PRO A 130 24.44 12.38 -0.89
N ASP A 131 25.12 13.53 -0.92
CA ASP A 131 24.42 14.84 -0.88
C ASP A 131 23.48 15.07 -2.07
N HIS A 132 23.78 14.52 -3.24
CA HIS A 132 22.89 14.63 -4.39
C HIS A 132 21.57 13.86 -4.19
N PHE A 133 21.57 12.73 -3.46
CA PHE A 133 20.31 12.04 -3.11
C PHE A 133 19.52 12.78 -2.04
N LYS A 134 20.19 13.41 -1.07
CA LYS A 134 19.52 14.26 -0.07
C LYS A 134 18.75 15.39 -0.74
N LYS A 135 19.41 16.07 -1.68
CA LYS A 135 18.81 17.15 -2.46
C LYS A 135 17.62 16.66 -3.29
N LEU A 136 17.76 15.51 -3.95
CA LEU A 136 16.68 14.91 -4.73
C LEU A 136 15.47 14.56 -3.86
N LEU A 137 15.70 14.01 -2.66
CA LEU A 137 14.63 13.73 -1.71
C LEU A 137 13.92 15.01 -1.24
N GLU A 138 14.65 16.07 -0.96
CA GLU A 138 14.07 17.37 -0.60
C GLU A 138 13.21 17.93 -1.74
N GLU A 139 13.70 17.90 -2.97
CA GLU A 139 12.97 18.33 -4.16
C GLU A 139 11.69 17.50 -4.35
N PHE A 140 11.79 16.18 -4.19
CA PHE A 140 10.63 15.28 -4.28
C PHE A 140 9.59 15.59 -3.19
N TRP A 141 9.99 15.70 -1.94
CA TRP A 141 9.08 16.02 -0.84
C TRP A 141 8.37 17.36 -1.05
N ASN A 142 9.08 18.36 -1.53
CA ASN A 142 8.50 19.65 -1.86
C ASN A 142 7.49 19.55 -3.02
N SER A 143 7.78 18.75 -4.03
CA SER A 143 6.92 18.59 -5.21
C SER A 143 5.58 17.89 -4.88
N VAL A 144 5.60 16.92 -3.96
CA VAL A 144 4.39 16.19 -3.54
C VAL A 144 3.68 16.82 -2.34
N GLY A 145 4.09 18.03 -1.94
CA GLY A 145 3.49 18.73 -0.79
C GLY A 145 3.73 18.03 0.56
N TYR A 146 4.76 17.19 0.63
CA TYR A 146 5.11 16.46 1.86
C TYR A 146 5.62 17.44 2.92
N LYS A 147 4.77 17.80 3.87
CA LYS A 147 5.15 18.62 5.02
C LYS A 147 5.77 17.74 6.08
N LYS A 148 6.98 18.06 6.49
CA LYS A 148 7.72 17.37 7.57
C LYS A 148 6.91 17.32 8.88
N GLU A 149 5.93 18.21 9.02
CA GLU A 149 5.05 18.40 10.19
C GLU A 149 3.78 17.52 10.16
N MET A 150 3.47 16.82 9.05
CA MET A 150 2.28 15.96 8.94
C MET A 150 2.40 14.64 9.73
N ARG A 151 3.36 14.49 10.63
CA ARG A 151 3.71 13.21 11.25
C ARG A 151 3.04 12.92 12.57
N ASP A 152 2.30 13.87 13.13
CA ASP A 152 1.59 13.68 14.40
C ASP A 152 0.07 13.61 14.20
N GLY A 153 -0.40 12.63 13.43
CA GLY A 153 -1.80 12.20 13.47
C GLY A 153 -2.78 12.83 12.49
N ASP A 154 -2.34 13.70 11.59
CA ASP A 154 -3.22 14.14 10.51
C ASP A 154 -3.29 13.08 9.41
N ARG A 155 -4.25 12.16 9.59
CA ARG A 155 -4.76 11.33 8.49
C ARG A 155 -5.14 12.25 7.32
N ALA A 156 -5.01 11.74 6.10
CA ALA A 156 -5.48 12.39 4.89
C ALA A 156 -6.75 13.20 5.15
N SER A 157 -6.87 14.37 4.51
CA SER A 157 -8.08 15.18 4.68
C SER A 157 -9.31 14.29 4.47
N ASN A 158 -10.39 14.60 5.11
CA ASN A 158 -11.60 13.81 4.99
C ASN A 158 -11.91 13.47 3.51
N ASN A 159 -11.72 14.38 2.56
CA ASN A 159 -11.98 14.18 1.14
C ASN A 159 -11.08 13.12 0.49
N GLU A 160 -9.78 13.16 0.79
CA GLU A 160 -8.85 12.12 0.33
C GLU A 160 -9.21 10.75 0.90
N GLN A 161 -9.64 10.72 2.18
CA GLN A 161 -10.08 9.49 2.82
C GLN A 161 -11.30 8.87 2.11
N ALA A 162 -12.27 9.68 1.70
CA ALA A 162 -13.46 9.21 0.98
C ALA A 162 -13.13 8.69 -0.42
N PHE A 163 -12.37 9.45 -1.18
CA PHE A 163 -11.92 9.04 -2.51
C PHE A 163 -11.17 7.71 -2.46
N ILE A 164 -10.33 7.57 -1.48
CA ILE A 164 -9.55 6.38 -1.23
C ILE A 164 -10.44 5.20 -0.83
N THR A 165 -11.41 5.40 0.07
CA THR A 165 -12.38 4.38 0.47
C THR A 165 -13.18 3.89 -0.73
N TRP A 166 -13.63 4.80 -1.59
CA TRP A 166 -14.32 4.46 -2.81
C TRP A 166 -13.44 3.67 -3.81
N GLN A 167 -12.18 4.05 -3.97
CA GLN A 167 -11.23 3.28 -4.81
C GLN A 167 -11.01 1.86 -4.27
N LEU A 168 -10.95 1.70 -2.95
CA LEU A 168 -10.86 0.40 -2.30
C LEU A 168 -12.10 -0.46 -2.58
N ASP A 169 -13.29 0.11 -2.45
CA ASP A 169 -14.53 -0.62 -2.71
C ASP A 169 -14.62 -1.07 -4.16
N LYS A 170 -14.24 -0.22 -5.12
CA LYS A 170 -14.11 -0.61 -6.53
C LYS A 170 -13.11 -1.74 -6.72
N PHE A 171 -11.98 -1.66 -6.08
CA PHE A 171 -10.95 -2.69 -6.12
C PHE A 171 -11.47 -4.04 -5.58
N TYR A 172 -12.18 -4.04 -4.46
CA TYR A 172 -12.78 -5.24 -3.90
C TYR A 172 -13.91 -5.80 -4.77
N GLU A 173 -14.67 -4.93 -5.44
CA GLU A 173 -15.70 -5.35 -6.40
C GLU A 173 -15.12 -6.04 -7.63
N GLU A 174 -14.04 -5.51 -8.17
CA GLU A 174 -13.36 -6.12 -9.29
C GLU A 174 -12.78 -7.48 -8.91
N MET A 175 -12.15 -7.58 -7.73
CA MET A 175 -11.68 -8.86 -7.20
C MET A 175 -12.81 -9.88 -7.06
N ALA A 176 -13.94 -9.48 -6.47
CA ALA A 176 -15.08 -10.36 -6.30
C ALA A 176 -15.66 -10.86 -7.64
N LYS A 177 -15.63 -10.02 -8.67
CA LYS A 177 -16.06 -10.40 -10.04
C LYS A 177 -15.09 -11.39 -10.69
N GLU A 178 -13.78 -11.18 -10.53
CA GLU A 178 -12.73 -12.08 -11.03
C GLU A 178 -12.83 -13.47 -10.38
N GLU A 179 -13.22 -13.54 -9.11
CA GLU A 179 -13.39 -14.78 -8.35
C GLU A 179 -14.77 -15.44 -8.52
N GLY A 180 -15.66 -14.85 -9.32
CA GLY A 180 -17.01 -15.36 -9.54
C GLY A 180 -17.94 -15.23 -8.33
N ALA A 181 -17.60 -14.37 -7.36
CA ALA A 181 -18.43 -14.11 -6.20
C ALA A 181 -19.67 -13.28 -6.57
N THR A 182 -20.85 -13.72 -6.13
CA THR A 182 -22.12 -13.05 -6.44
C THR A 182 -22.46 -11.91 -5.49
N THR A 183 -21.78 -11.81 -4.35
CA THR A 183 -22.00 -10.75 -3.36
C THR A 183 -20.70 -10.40 -2.63
N PHE A 184 -20.34 -9.15 -2.71
CA PHE A 184 -19.24 -8.58 -1.91
C PHE A 184 -19.84 -7.63 -0.85
N LYS A 185 -19.42 -7.79 0.41
CA LYS A 185 -19.75 -6.83 1.48
C LYS A 185 -18.47 -6.14 1.91
N PRO A 186 -18.23 -4.87 1.55
CA PRO A 186 -17.10 -4.13 2.05
C PRO A 186 -17.16 -4.02 3.57
N LYS A 187 -16.03 -4.22 4.23
CA LYS A 187 -15.91 -4.09 5.69
C LYS A 187 -15.73 -2.66 6.15
N THR A 188 -15.41 -1.75 5.24
CA THR A 188 -15.24 -0.33 5.53
C THR A 188 -16.59 0.34 5.78
N LYS A 189 -16.71 1.05 6.90
CA LYS A 189 -17.90 1.84 7.19
C LYS A 189 -17.97 3.03 6.23
N VAL A 190 -18.90 2.96 5.28
CA VAL A 190 -19.20 4.01 4.28
C VAL A 190 -19.80 5.28 4.91
N MET A 191 -19.97 5.32 6.23
CA MET A 191 -20.62 6.43 6.96
C MET A 191 -20.05 7.83 6.71
N HIS A 192 -18.87 7.92 6.12
CA HIS A 192 -18.25 9.22 5.82
C HIS A 192 -18.49 9.74 4.41
N LEU A 193 -19.08 8.95 3.51
CA LEU A 193 -19.32 9.38 2.12
C LEU A 193 -20.45 10.44 2.00
N LEU A 194 -21.44 10.40 2.87
CA LEU A 194 -22.54 11.37 2.85
C LEU A 194 -22.07 12.81 3.14
N ASP A 195 -21.07 12.99 4.00
CA ASP A 195 -20.47 14.30 4.28
C ASP A 195 -19.64 14.84 3.10
N TYR A 196 -19.32 14.01 2.14
CA TYR A 196 -18.45 14.31 1.00
C TYR A 196 -19.19 14.74 -0.26
N THR A 197 -20.49 14.52 -0.34
CA THR A 197 -21.30 15.02 -1.46
C THR A 197 -21.21 16.53 -1.59
N VAL A 198 -21.02 17.25 -0.50
CA VAL A 198 -20.86 18.72 -0.50
C VAL A 198 -19.40 19.12 -0.84
N ALA A 199 -18.42 18.38 -0.39
CA ALA A 199 -17.00 18.61 -0.69
C ALA A 199 -16.58 18.07 -2.06
N GLY A 200 -17.19 16.97 -2.51
CA GLY A 200 -16.98 16.39 -3.83
C GLY A 200 -17.29 17.34 -4.98
N THR A 201 -18.22 18.27 -4.81
CA THR A 201 -18.47 19.31 -5.82
C THR A 201 -17.31 20.28 -6.02
N THR A 202 -16.42 20.43 -5.05
CA THR A 202 -15.23 21.28 -5.18
C THR A 202 -14.07 20.49 -5.77
N PHE A 203 -13.95 19.21 -5.46
CA PHE A 203 -12.93 18.31 -5.98
C PHE A 203 -13.18 17.98 -7.47
N CYS A 204 -14.43 17.71 -7.85
CA CYS A 204 -14.82 17.42 -9.23
C CYS A 204 -14.73 18.62 -10.21
N LYS A 205 -14.42 19.82 -9.74
CA LYS A 205 -14.22 20.98 -10.64
C LYS A 205 -12.88 20.95 -11.39
N GLU A 206 -11.95 20.17 -10.92
CA GLU A 206 -10.60 20.01 -11.51
C GLU A 206 -10.43 18.69 -12.29
N LEU A 207 -11.44 17.81 -12.23
CA LEU A 207 -11.44 16.53 -12.93
C LEU A 207 -12.08 16.65 -14.32
N ASP A 208 -11.67 15.80 -15.24
CA ASP A 208 -12.35 15.71 -16.52
C ASP A 208 -13.72 15.01 -16.38
N LYS A 209 -14.51 15.03 -17.45
CA LYS A 209 -15.89 14.50 -17.41
C LYS A 209 -15.95 12.98 -17.20
N GLU A 210 -14.91 12.28 -17.61
CA GLU A 210 -14.79 10.82 -17.47
C GLU A 210 -14.53 10.44 -16.02
N ASP A 211 -13.67 11.21 -15.34
CA ASP A 211 -13.41 11.09 -13.90
C ASP A 211 -14.64 11.46 -13.05
N GLU A 212 -15.39 12.51 -13.44
CA GLU A 212 -16.64 12.88 -12.77
C GLU A 212 -17.71 11.79 -12.87
N ASP A 213 -17.87 11.19 -14.03
CA ASP A 213 -18.85 10.13 -14.26
C ASP A 213 -18.45 8.86 -13.50
N PHE A 214 -17.17 8.53 -13.45
CA PHE A 214 -16.63 7.42 -12.69
C PHE A 214 -16.86 7.59 -11.17
N ILE A 215 -16.66 8.79 -10.63
CA ILE A 215 -16.92 9.11 -9.22
C ILE A 215 -18.42 9.01 -8.90
N LYS A 216 -19.29 9.54 -9.76
CA LYS A 216 -20.74 9.48 -9.59
C LYS A 216 -21.27 8.05 -9.62
N ASP A 217 -20.75 7.22 -10.52
CA ASP A 217 -21.13 5.81 -10.61
C ASP A 217 -20.71 5.03 -9.35
N GLY A 218 -19.50 5.27 -8.83
CA GLY A 218 -19.02 4.68 -7.60
C GLY A 218 -19.86 5.11 -6.38
N MET A 219 -20.19 6.38 -6.27
CA MET A 219 -21.04 6.90 -5.19
C MET A 219 -22.47 6.31 -5.26
N THR A 220 -23.03 6.18 -6.47
CA THR A 220 -24.35 5.58 -6.68
C THR A 220 -24.38 4.10 -6.26
N LEU A 221 -23.31 3.36 -6.52
CA LEU A 221 -23.16 1.96 -6.13
C LEU A 221 -23.06 1.79 -4.61
N LEU A 222 -22.34 2.68 -3.94
CA LEU A 222 -22.19 2.68 -2.48
C LEU A 222 -23.50 3.00 -1.76
N MET A 223 -24.24 4.00 -2.23
CA MET A 223 -25.56 4.38 -1.66
C MET A 223 -26.59 3.26 -1.79
N LYS A 224 -26.57 2.46 -2.87
CA LYS A 224 -27.47 1.30 -3.05
C LYS A 224 -27.17 0.14 -2.10
N ARG A 225 -26.01 0.12 -1.44
CA ARG A 225 -25.62 -0.95 -0.50
C ARG A 225 -26.07 -0.70 0.92
N GLU A 226 -26.36 0.55 1.30
CA GLU A 226 -26.90 0.88 2.63
C GLU A 226 -28.39 0.53 2.75
N ASP A 227 -29.11 0.39 1.63
CA ASP A 227 -30.56 0.11 1.59
C ASP A 227 -30.88 -1.41 1.55
N ASN A 228 -29.88 -2.30 1.63
CA ASN A 228 -30.02 -3.76 1.68
C ASN A 228 -29.31 -4.36 2.92
#